data_1d14f37f29020bcd78855a93c149767c
#
_entry.id   1d14f37f29020bcd78855a93c149767c
#
_cell.length_a   1.000
_cell.length_b   1.000
_cell.length_c   1.000
_cell.angle_alpha   90.00
_cell.angle_beta   90.00
_cell.angle_gamma   90.00
#
_symmetry.space_group_name_H-M   'P 1'
#
loop_
_entity.id
_entity.type
_entity.pdbx_description
1 polymer ?
#
loop_
_entity_poly.entity_id
_entity_poly.type
_entity_poly.pdbx_seq_one_letter_code
_entity_poly.pdbx_strand_id
1 'polypeptide(L)'
;MHIFCDSNGRRIRLSDERKEHLESEHPEMENQIDRIALTLLAPYRIIRSRTDDKLELHYRFFETTPVTRKHLCVAVRSSAADSFIITVYFTDSVKKGDVLWEKK
;
A
#
# COMPACT_ATOMS: atom_id res chain seq x y z
N MET A 1 -7.03 8.98 -12.68
CA MET A 1 -5.82 8.28 -12.21
C MET A 1 -5.16 9.05 -11.08
N HIS A 2 -4.75 8.36 -10.02
CA HIS A 2 -3.97 8.95 -8.94
C HIS A 2 -2.50 8.58 -9.09
N ILE A 3 -1.61 9.54 -8.83
CA ILE A 3 -0.17 9.33 -8.82
C ILE A 3 0.32 9.69 -7.42
N PHE A 4 1.00 8.75 -6.77
CA PHE A 4 1.58 8.93 -5.45
C PHE A 4 3.09 8.97 -5.54
N CYS A 5 3.72 9.66 -4.58
CA CYS A 5 5.17 9.66 -4.44
C CYS A 5 5.53 8.80 -3.23
N ASP A 6 6.42 7.83 -3.40
CA ASP A 6 6.86 7.01 -2.27
C ASP A 6 8.04 7.68 -1.53
N SER A 7 8.52 7.02 -0.46
CA SER A 7 9.59 7.54 0.38
C SER A 7 10.92 7.71 -0.36
N ASN A 8 11.09 7.05 -1.50
CA ASN A 8 12.30 7.16 -2.33
C ASN A 8 12.12 8.09 -3.54
N GLY A 9 10.98 8.79 -3.62
CA GLY A 9 10.68 9.69 -4.74
C GLY A 9 10.14 8.97 -5.98
N ARG A 10 9.88 7.67 -5.89
CA ARG A 10 9.33 6.90 -7.00
C ARG A 10 7.85 7.21 -7.16
N ARG A 11 7.39 7.30 -8.41
CA ARG A 11 5.99 7.57 -8.73
C ARG A 11 5.23 6.24 -8.81
N ILE A 12 4.14 6.15 -8.05
CA ILE A 12 3.31 4.95 -7.98
C ILE A 12 1.89 5.33 -8.40
N ARG A 13 1.38 4.65 -9.42
CA ARG A 13 0.08 4.99 -9.98
C ARG A 13 -1.04 4.06 -9.49
N LEU A 14 -2.22 4.62 -9.38
CA LEU A 14 -3.47 3.88 -9.15
C LEU A 14 -4.44 4.28 -10.24
N SER A 15 -4.79 3.35 -11.14
CA SER A 15 -5.76 3.62 -12.19
C SER A 15 -7.17 3.73 -11.60
N ASP A 16 -8.05 4.46 -12.31
CA ASP A 16 -9.43 4.60 -11.87
C ASP A 16 -10.15 3.25 -11.83
N GLU A 17 -9.87 2.39 -12.80
CA GLU A 17 -10.43 1.04 -12.85
C GLU A 17 -9.99 0.21 -11.65
N ARG A 18 -8.70 0.25 -11.30
CA ARG A 18 -8.17 -0.48 -10.16
C ARG A 18 -8.75 0.06 -8.84
N LYS A 19 -8.86 1.38 -8.73
CA LYS A 19 -9.46 2.01 -7.55
C LYS A 19 -10.91 1.56 -7.36
N GLU A 20 -11.70 1.56 -8.42
CA GLU A 20 -13.08 1.10 -8.39
C GLU A 20 -13.16 -0.37 -7.98
N HIS A 21 -12.29 -1.21 -8.53
CA HIS A 21 -12.23 -2.63 -8.22
C HIS A 21 -11.89 -2.88 -6.75
N LEU A 22 -10.87 -2.21 -6.23
CA LEU A 22 -10.48 -2.41 -4.83
C LEU A 22 -11.52 -1.87 -3.84
N GLU A 23 -12.21 -0.80 -4.17
CA GLU A 23 -13.30 -0.29 -3.33
C GLU A 23 -14.53 -1.20 -3.36
N SER A 24 -14.76 -1.88 -4.48
CA SER A 24 -15.81 -2.89 -4.59
C SER A 24 -15.51 -4.12 -3.73
N GLU A 25 -14.27 -4.60 -3.74
CA GLU A 25 -13.86 -5.74 -2.93
C GLU A 25 -13.67 -5.38 -1.44
N HIS A 26 -13.25 -4.14 -1.17
CA HIS A 26 -12.95 -3.63 0.16
C HIS A 26 -13.66 -2.31 0.37
N PRO A 27 -14.99 -2.32 0.69
CA PRO A 27 -15.77 -1.08 0.83
C PRO A 27 -15.20 -0.10 1.86
N GLU A 28 -14.47 -0.61 2.86
CA GLU A 28 -13.81 0.22 3.87
C GLU A 28 -12.70 1.09 3.29
N MET A 29 -12.29 0.83 2.04
CA MET A 29 -11.27 1.62 1.35
C MET A 29 -11.83 2.87 0.68
N GLU A 30 -13.14 3.06 0.66
CA GLU A 30 -13.73 4.28 0.13
C GLU A 30 -13.22 5.49 0.94
N ASN A 31 -12.84 6.55 0.24
CA ASN A 31 -12.32 7.79 0.84
C ASN A 31 -10.98 7.61 1.58
N GLN A 32 -10.16 6.62 1.21
CA GLN A 32 -8.88 6.35 1.87
C GLN A 32 -7.66 6.83 1.08
N ILE A 33 -7.84 7.66 0.06
CA ILE A 33 -6.74 8.13 -0.78
C ILE A 33 -5.64 8.81 0.04
N ASP A 34 -6.01 9.62 1.04
CA ASP A 34 -5.03 10.31 1.87
C ASP A 34 -4.19 9.34 2.70
N ARG A 35 -4.81 8.28 3.23
CA ARG A 35 -4.08 7.26 3.98
C ARG A 35 -3.17 6.41 3.08
N ILE A 36 -3.61 6.13 1.84
CA ILE A 36 -2.77 5.46 0.84
C ILE A 36 -1.54 6.32 0.54
N ALA A 37 -1.76 7.61 0.27
CA ALA A 37 -0.66 8.54 -0.02
C ALA A 37 0.34 8.61 1.14
N LEU A 38 -0.14 8.71 2.37
CA LEU A 38 0.70 8.78 3.55
C LEU A 38 1.48 7.46 3.77
N THR A 39 0.84 6.33 3.56
CA THR A 39 1.49 5.03 3.71
C THR A 39 2.66 4.87 2.73
N LEU A 40 2.49 5.30 1.48
CA LEU A 40 3.55 5.24 0.48
C LEU A 40 4.67 6.24 0.77
N LEU A 41 4.31 7.46 1.20
CA LEU A 41 5.28 8.51 1.48
C LEU A 41 6.10 8.22 2.75
N ALA A 42 5.45 7.71 3.79
CA ALA A 42 6.07 7.51 5.10
C ALA A 42 5.65 6.15 5.68
N PRO A 43 6.12 5.05 5.10
CA PRO A 43 5.77 3.73 5.60
C PRO A 43 6.44 3.43 6.93
N TYR A 44 5.85 2.53 7.67
CA TYR A 44 6.46 1.93 8.85
C TYR A 44 7.43 0.81 8.43
N ARG A 45 7.02 0.00 7.44
CA ARG A 45 7.81 -1.12 6.94
C ARG A 45 7.44 -1.41 5.49
N ILE A 46 8.44 -1.81 4.71
CA ILE A 46 8.25 -2.31 3.34
C ILE A 46 8.80 -3.72 3.28
N ILE A 47 7.99 -4.66 2.82
CA ILE A 47 8.34 -6.08 2.77
C ILE A 47 8.17 -6.57 1.34
N ARG A 48 9.14 -7.39 0.87
CA ARG A 48 8.99 -8.12 -0.38
C ARG A 48 8.11 -9.33 -0.12
N SER A 49 7.11 -9.53 -0.97
CA SER A 49 6.22 -10.70 -0.87
C SER A 49 7.01 -11.99 -1.08
N ARG A 50 6.70 -13.01 -0.29
CA ARG A 50 7.31 -14.34 -0.42
C ARG A 50 6.76 -15.12 -1.61
N THR A 51 5.55 -14.78 -2.05
CA THR A 51 4.87 -15.48 -3.15
C THR A 51 5.06 -14.80 -4.50
N ASP A 52 5.49 -13.54 -4.52
CA ASP A 52 5.72 -12.78 -5.73
C ASP A 52 6.83 -11.76 -5.49
N ASP A 53 8.02 -12.02 -6.02
CA ASP A 53 9.21 -11.19 -5.78
C ASP A 53 9.12 -9.79 -6.42
N LYS A 54 8.13 -9.54 -7.27
CA LYS A 54 7.88 -8.22 -7.86
C LYS A 54 6.89 -7.40 -7.04
N LEU A 55 6.34 -7.97 -5.97
CA LEU A 55 5.33 -7.32 -5.16
C LEU A 55 5.95 -6.82 -3.86
N GLU A 56 5.80 -5.52 -3.63
CA GLU A 56 6.23 -4.86 -2.40
C GLU A 56 4.99 -4.53 -1.56
N LEU A 57 5.06 -4.84 -0.28
CA LEU A 57 3.98 -4.58 0.67
C LEU A 57 4.40 -3.41 1.55
N HIS A 58 3.77 -2.27 1.39
CA HIS A 58 4.03 -1.06 2.17
C HIS A 58 3.03 -0.99 3.31
N TYR A 59 3.51 -0.88 4.54
CA TYR A 59 2.67 -0.88 5.74
C TYR A 59 2.81 0.42 6.52
N ARG A 60 1.69 0.92 7.01
CA ARG A 60 1.68 1.99 8.01
C ARG A 60 0.53 1.72 8.99
N PHE A 61 0.79 1.90 10.28
CA PHE A 61 -0.22 1.73 11.32
C PHE A 61 -1.02 3.03 11.49
N PHE A 62 -2.34 2.89 11.65
CA PHE A 62 -3.25 3.99 11.92
C PHE A 62 -4.07 3.69 13.17
N GLU A 63 -4.10 4.64 14.11
CA GLU A 63 -4.86 4.51 15.35
C GLU A 63 -6.36 4.56 15.13
N THR A 64 -6.80 5.26 14.07
CA THR A 64 -8.23 5.43 13.76
C THR A 64 -8.45 5.15 12.28
N THR A 65 -9.28 4.17 11.98
CA THR A 65 -9.69 3.81 10.62
C THR A 65 -11.19 3.46 10.63
N PRO A 66 -11.83 3.30 9.46
CA PRO A 66 -13.22 2.82 9.42
C PRO A 66 -13.42 1.45 10.09
N VAL A 67 -12.36 0.67 10.27
CA VAL A 67 -12.40 -0.67 10.86
C VAL A 67 -11.55 -0.77 12.12
N THR A 68 -11.48 0.29 12.90
CA THR A 68 -10.72 0.43 14.15
C THR A 68 -9.21 0.63 13.93
N ARG A 69 -8.38 0.29 14.91
CA ARG A 69 -6.92 0.40 14.82
C ARG A 69 -6.40 -0.69 13.90
N LYS A 70 -5.73 -0.32 12.81
CA LYS A 70 -5.25 -1.28 11.82
C LYS A 70 -3.98 -0.78 11.14
N HIS A 71 -3.22 -1.73 10.63
CA HIS A 71 -2.22 -1.42 9.60
C HIS A 71 -2.93 -1.24 8.26
N LEU A 72 -2.49 -0.27 7.48
CA LEU A 72 -2.86 -0.21 6.08
C LEU A 72 -1.73 -0.86 5.28
N CYS A 73 -2.07 -1.81 4.42
CA CYS A 73 -1.14 -2.43 3.50
C CYS A 73 -1.45 -1.96 2.08
N VAL A 74 -0.46 -1.34 1.43
CA VAL A 74 -0.52 -0.97 0.02
C VAL A 74 0.41 -1.90 -0.74
N ALA A 75 -0.17 -2.78 -1.56
CA ALA A 75 0.60 -3.73 -2.35
C ALA A 75 0.94 -3.10 -3.69
N VAL A 76 2.25 -2.95 -3.95
CA VAL A 76 2.79 -2.28 -5.14
C VAL A 76 3.54 -3.30 -5.98
N ARG A 77 3.17 -3.40 -7.26
CA ARG A 77 3.98 -4.13 -8.24
C ARG A 77 4.98 -3.17 -8.84
N SER A 78 6.24 -3.54 -8.78
CA SER A 78 7.33 -2.70 -9.26
C SER A 78 8.06 -3.39 -10.39
N SER A 79 8.31 -2.65 -11.48
CA SER A 79 9.19 -3.05 -12.56
C SER A 79 10.15 -1.90 -12.86
N ALA A 80 11.14 -2.13 -13.72
CA ALA A 80 12.16 -1.13 -14.05
C ALA A 80 11.57 0.19 -14.56
N ALA A 81 10.44 0.13 -15.26
CA ALA A 81 9.85 1.29 -15.94
C ALA A 81 8.54 1.77 -15.34
N ASP A 82 7.91 0.98 -14.44
CA ASP A 82 6.57 1.30 -13.98
C ASP A 82 6.31 0.70 -12.60
N SER A 83 5.59 1.45 -11.78
CA SER A 83 5.17 0.99 -10.45
C SER A 83 3.70 1.35 -10.26
N PHE A 84 2.91 0.39 -9.81
CA PHE A 84 1.47 0.62 -9.67
C PHE A 84 0.89 -0.21 -8.52
N ILE A 85 -0.20 0.30 -7.97
CA ILE A 85 -0.90 -0.37 -6.87
C ILE A 85 -1.70 -1.55 -7.42
N ILE A 86 -1.52 -2.71 -6.81
CA ILE A 86 -2.30 -3.92 -7.12
C ILE A 86 -3.53 -3.97 -6.24
N THR A 87 -3.36 -3.79 -4.93
CA THR A 87 -4.47 -3.79 -3.98
C THR A 87 -4.09 -3.02 -2.73
N VAL A 88 -5.11 -2.67 -1.95
CA VAL A 88 -4.95 -2.00 -0.65
C VAL A 88 -5.95 -2.62 0.31
N TYR A 89 -5.53 -2.86 1.55
CA TYR A 89 -6.44 -3.39 2.57
C TYR A 89 -5.95 -3.05 3.97
N PHE A 90 -6.89 -3.03 4.92
CA PHE A 90 -6.56 -2.94 6.34
C PHE A 90 -6.31 -4.32 6.90
N THR A 91 -5.35 -4.44 7.82
CA THR A 91 -4.97 -5.72 8.40
C THR A 91 -4.49 -5.57 9.83
N ASP A 92 -4.69 -6.60 10.64
CA ASP A 92 -4.20 -6.63 12.02
C ASP A 92 -2.72 -6.95 12.12
N SER A 93 -2.14 -7.54 11.08
CA SER A 93 -0.76 -8.05 11.14
C SER A 93 0.01 -7.73 9.87
N VAL A 94 1.32 -7.62 10.03
CA VAL A 94 2.26 -7.46 8.93
C VAL A 94 2.73 -8.84 8.48
N LYS A 95 2.63 -9.12 7.18
CA LYS A 95 3.06 -10.40 6.63
C LYS A 95 4.56 -10.60 6.79
N LYS A 96 4.98 -11.84 6.92
CA LYS A 96 6.41 -12.20 6.92
C LYS A 96 6.94 -12.16 5.49
N GLY A 97 8.19 -11.75 5.37
CA GLY A 97 8.88 -11.63 4.09
C GLY A 97 10.21 -10.95 4.29
N ASP A 98 10.91 -10.67 3.19
CA ASP A 98 12.18 -9.95 3.24
C ASP A 98 11.90 -8.48 3.52
N VAL A 99 12.47 -7.97 4.61
CA VAL A 99 12.32 -6.56 4.97
C VAL A 99 13.20 -5.73 4.04
N LEU A 100 12.57 -4.93 3.18
CA LEU A 100 13.28 -4.03 2.27
C LEU A 100 13.63 -2.72 2.96
N TRP A 101 12.78 -2.28 3.87
CA TRP A 101 12.99 -1.06 4.64
C TRP A 101 12.14 -1.12 5.92
N GLU A 102 12.65 -0.56 7.00
CA GLU A 102 11.95 -0.49 8.27
C GLU A 102 12.30 0.81 8.98
N LYS A 103 11.29 1.48 9.51
CA LYS A 103 11.47 2.69 10.30
C LYS A 103 12.11 2.33 11.64
N LYS A 104 13.14 3.06 12.00
CA LYS A 104 13.84 2.87 13.29
C LYS A 104 13.38 3.85 14.33
#